data_d651d47d4186a2e6b6653af50bbdd821
#
_entry.id   d651d47d4186a2e6b6653af50bbdd821
#
_cell.length_a   1.000
_cell.length_b   1.000
_cell.length_c   1.000
_cell.angle_alpha   90.00
_cell.angle_beta   90.00
_cell.angle_gamma   90.00
#
_symmetry.space_group_name_H-M   'P 1'
#
loop_
_entity.id
_entity.type
_entity.pdbx_description
1 polymer ?
#
loop_
_entity_poly.entity_id
_entity_poly.type
_entity_poly.pdbx_seq_one_letter_code
_entity_poly.pdbx_strand_id
1 'polypeptide(L)'
;MLTMSTLRKSDTEFHHGDLQVALVTAGLRHVEKHGLNSLGLRQLALVTGVSPTAVYRHFADLEHLKTSVAKASREVLGKMMLESLNKVSKSKTSKGAIDRFLAIGGAYIDFGIKKSNLYEIAFICFDSPELEPTSPSSWDLLMNSLNELNELGCLSDKNLKTAPTIAWSMVHGFAGLAAQGATGNSGETLASKKVVLQSVLKCLEIKDTL
;
A
#
# COMPACT_ATOMS: atom_id res chain seq x y z
N MET A 1 -57.87 -20.50 -11.77
CA MET A 1 -57.38 -19.10 -11.74
C MET A 1 -56.27 -19.03 -10.72
N LEU A 2 -55.03 -19.17 -11.18
CA LEU A 2 -53.84 -19.10 -10.33
C LEU A 2 -53.24 -17.70 -10.51
N THR A 3 -53.18 -16.94 -9.43
CA THR A 3 -52.56 -15.60 -9.37
C THR A 3 -51.06 -15.76 -9.30
N MET A 4 -50.37 -15.26 -10.31
CA MET A 4 -48.90 -15.08 -10.31
C MET A 4 -48.51 -14.03 -9.26
N SER A 5 -47.86 -14.48 -8.22
CA SER A 5 -47.18 -13.62 -7.26
C SER A 5 -45.89 -13.11 -7.90
N THR A 6 -45.84 -11.83 -8.18
CA THR A 6 -44.64 -11.10 -8.60
C THR A 6 -43.65 -11.06 -7.45
N LEU A 7 -42.52 -11.76 -7.58
CA LEU A 7 -41.34 -11.62 -6.74
C LEU A 7 -40.81 -10.18 -6.85
N ARG A 8 -41.06 -9.38 -5.82
CA ARG A 8 -40.43 -8.09 -5.63
C ARG A 8 -38.92 -8.34 -5.40
N LYS A 9 -38.12 -7.86 -6.37
CA LYS A 9 -36.69 -7.67 -6.21
C LYS A 9 -36.49 -6.75 -5.01
N SER A 10 -35.80 -7.24 -3.96
CA SER A 10 -35.44 -6.42 -2.80
C SER A 10 -34.51 -5.30 -3.26
N ASP A 11 -35.02 -4.07 -3.25
CA ASP A 11 -34.21 -2.85 -3.36
C ASP A 11 -33.31 -2.79 -2.11
N THR A 12 -32.10 -3.29 -2.21
CA THR A 12 -31.01 -2.89 -1.32
C THR A 12 -30.70 -1.44 -1.65
N GLU A 13 -31.28 -0.50 -0.92
CA GLU A 13 -30.83 0.90 -0.90
C GLU A 13 -29.37 0.90 -0.42
N PHE A 14 -28.44 0.93 -1.36
CA PHE A 14 -27.05 1.29 -1.07
C PHE A 14 -27.06 2.76 -0.63
N HIS A 15 -26.77 3.02 0.63
CA HIS A 15 -26.47 4.37 1.08
C HIS A 15 -25.35 4.93 0.19
N HIS A 16 -25.42 6.20 -0.22
CA HIS A 16 -24.50 6.78 -1.21
C HIS A 16 -23.01 6.58 -0.85
N GLY A 17 -22.65 6.56 0.44
CA GLY A 17 -21.29 6.25 0.90
C GLY A 17 -20.87 4.81 0.66
N ASP A 18 -21.79 3.85 0.80
CA ASP A 18 -21.49 2.42 0.65
C ASP A 18 -21.19 2.04 -0.81
N LEU A 19 -21.87 2.69 -1.78
CA LEU A 19 -21.64 2.42 -3.20
C LEU A 19 -20.25 2.91 -3.65
N GLN A 20 -19.80 4.08 -3.22
CA GLN A 20 -18.47 4.58 -3.56
C GLN A 20 -17.38 3.64 -3.02
N VAL A 21 -17.48 3.22 -1.75
CA VAL A 21 -16.56 2.25 -1.14
C VAL A 21 -16.58 0.91 -1.88
N ALA A 22 -17.77 0.41 -2.25
CA ALA A 22 -17.91 -0.82 -3.01
C ALA A 22 -17.26 -0.71 -4.40
N LEU A 23 -17.44 0.42 -5.09
CA LEU A 23 -16.83 0.70 -6.40
C LEU A 23 -15.31 0.77 -6.30
N VAL A 24 -14.74 1.49 -5.32
CA VAL A 24 -13.28 1.54 -5.09
C VAL A 24 -12.74 0.15 -4.79
N THR A 25 -13.41 -0.61 -3.93
CA THR A 25 -13.02 -1.99 -3.58
C THR A 25 -13.03 -2.90 -4.82
N ALA A 26 -14.05 -2.80 -5.66
CA ALA A 26 -14.12 -3.54 -6.92
C ALA A 26 -13.02 -3.12 -7.89
N GLY A 27 -12.75 -1.82 -8.02
CA GLY A 27 -11.65 -1.27 -8.81
C GLY A 27 -10.29 -1.79 -8.33
N LEU A 28 -10.05 -1.79 -7.03
CA LEU A 28 -8.83 -2.32 -6.42
C LEU A 28 -8.61 -3.81 -6.78
N ARG A 29 -9.65 -4.64 -6.60
CA ARG A 29 -9.59 -6.07 -6.97
C ARG A 29 -9.39 -6.27 -8.47
N HIS A 30 -10.02 -5.41 -9.29
CA HIS A 30 -9.89 -5.47 -10.74
C HIS A 30 -8.45 -5.16 -11.17
N VAL A 31 -7.85 -4.09 -10.63
CA VAL A 31 -6.44 -3.74 -10.89
C VAL A 31 -5.50 -4.83 -10.39
N GLU A 32 -5.70 -5.35 -9.18
CA GLU A 32 -4.87 -6.41 -8.63
C GLU A 32 -4.78 -7.62 -9.57
N LYS A 33 -5.91 -7.98 -10.19
CA LYS A 33 -6.00 -9.14 -11.06
C LYS A 33 -5.59 -8.88 -12.51
N HIS A 34 -5.90 -7.71 -13.06
CA HIS A 34 -5.83 -7.44 -14.50
C HIS A 34 -4.87 -6.29 -14.87
N GLY A 35 -4.26 -5.63 -13.87
CA GLY A 35 -3.37 -4.49 -14.07
C GLY A 35 -4.11 -3.16 -14.28
N LEU A 36 -3.35 -2.08 -14.16
CA LEU A 36 -3.86 -0.70 -14.21
C LEU A 36 -4.55 -0.35 -15.53
N ASN A 37 -3.99 -0.78 -16.66
CA ASN A 37 -4.49 -0.43 -17.99
C ASN A 37 -5.89 -1.01 -18.28
N SER A 38 -6.34 -1.98 -17.48
CA SER A 38 -7.68 -2.57 -17.59
C SER A 38 -8.76 -1.78 -16.84
N LEU A 39 -8.38 -0.82 -16.00
CA LEU A 39 -9.31 -0.03 -15.20
C LEU A 39 -10.06 0.99 -16.06
N GLY A 40 -11.39 0.97 -15.97
CA GLY A 40 -12.26 1.90 -16.69
C GLY A 40 -13.62 2.02 -16.02
N LEU A 41 -14.27 3.19 -16.14
CA LEU A 41 -15.57 3.44 -15.52
C LEU A 41 -16.67 2.49 -16.03
N ARG A 42 -16.68 2.21 -17.35
CA ARG A 42 -17.64 1.26 -17.95
C ARG A 42 -17.37 -0.17 -17.50
N GLN A 43 -16.08 -0.56 -17.42
CA GLN A 43 -15.68 -1.87 -16.93
C GLN A 43 -16.07 -2.03 -15.47
N LEU A 44 -15.88 -0.99 -14.66
CA LEU A 44 -16.27 -1.00 -13.26
C LEU A 44 -17.80 -1.19 -13.10
N ALA A 45 -18.61 -0.47 -13.88
CA ALA A 45 -20.06 -0.65 -13.92
C ALA A 45 -20.46 -2.09 -14.23
N LEU A 46 -19.79 -2.72 -15.22
CA LEU A 46 -20.06 -4.10 -15.63
C LEU A 46 -19.74 -5.08 -14.49
N VAL A 47 -18.55 -4.99 -13.87
CA VAL A 47 -18.12 -5.93 -12.83
C VAL A 47 -18.86 -5.77 -11.50
N THR A 48 -19.44 -4.58 -11.25
CA THR A 48 -20.23 -4.31 -10.05
C THR A 48 -21.74 -4.48 -10.25
N GLY A 49 -22.19 -4.66 -11.49
CA GLY A 49 -23.60 -4.82 -11.82
C GLY A 49 -24.45 -3.55 -11.64
N VAL A 50 -23.80 -2.36 -11.61
CA VAL A 50 -24.51 -1.07 -11.54
C VAL A 50 -24.59 -0.40 -12.89
N SER A 51 -25.48 0.60 -13.03
CA SER A 51 -25.54 1.37 -14.28
C SER A 51 -24.29 2.26 -14.44
N PRO A 52 -23.83 2.52 -15.68
CA PRO A 52 -22.75 3.47 -15.91
C PRO A 52 -23.05 4.85 -15.29
N THR A 53 -24.29 5.32 -15.35
CA THR A 53 -24.72 6.58 -14.73
C THR A 53 -24.49 6.60 -13.22
N ALA A 54 -24.67 5.47 -12.53
CA ALA A 54 -24.39 5.36 -11.10
C ALA A 54 -22.89 5.55 -10.81
N VAL A 55 -22.00 4.97 -11.65
CA VAL A 55 -20.55 5.14 -11.50
C VAL A 55 -20.14 6.59 -11.74
N TYR A 56 -20.67 7.24 -12.79
CA TYR A 56 -20.37 8.65 -13.09
C TYR A 56 -20.86 9.65 -12.03
N ARG A 57 -21.81 9.26 -11.17
CA ARG A 57 -22.20 10.09 -10.01
C ARG A 57 -21.12 10.13 -8.92
N HIS A 58 -20.27 9.12 -8.85
CA HIS A 58 -19.20 9.00 -7.84
C HIS A 58 -17.83 9.39 -8.38
N PHE A 59 -17.58 9.19 -9.68
CA PHE A 59 -16.30 9.48 -10.32
C PHE A 59 -16.55 10.33 -11.56
N ALA A 60 -16.08 11.58 -11.52
CA ALA A 60 -16.24 12.53 -12.63
C ALA A 60 -15.58 12.00 -13.92
N ASP A 61 -14.43 11.34 -13.77
CA ASP A 61 -13.64 10.79 -14.86
C ASP A 61 -12.79 9.59 -14.39
N LEU A 62 -11.98 9.06 -15.31
CA LEU A 62 -11.10 7.93 -15.04
C LEU A 62 -9.97 8.29 -14.06
N GLU A 63 -9.48 9.52 -14.10
CA GLU A 63 -8.38 9.95 -13.22
C GLU A 63 -8.86 10.04 -11.75
N HIS A 64 -10.07 10.52 -11.51
CA HIS A 64 -10.70 10.50 -10.19
C HIS A 64 -10.85 9.05 -9.66
N LEU A 65 -11.28 8.11 -10.52
CA LEU A 65 -11.33 6.69 -10.15
C LEU A 65 -9.94 6.13 -9.84
N LYS A 66 -8.93 6.39 -10.70
CA LYS A 66 -7.55 5.95 -10.48
C LYS A 66 -6.99 6.48 -9.18
N THR A 67 -7.20 7.76 -8.87
CA THR A 67 -6.79 8.40 -7.61
C THR A 67 -7.39 7.69 -6.40
N SER A 68 -8.68 7.39 -6.44
CA SER A 68 -9.38 6.69 -5.36
C SER A 68 -8.87 5.25 -5.17
N VAL A 69 -8.60 4.54 -6.26
CA VAL A 69 -8.02 3.18 -6.20
C VAL A 69 -6.55 3.23 -5.77
N ALA A 70 -5.78 4.26 -6.16
CA ALA A 70 -4.41 4.47 -5.69
C ALA A 70 -4.36 4.68 -4.17
N LYS A 71 -5.28 5.48 -3.62
CA LYS A 71 -5.44 5.65 -2.18
C LYS A 71 -5.71 4.31 -1.49
N ALA A 72 -6.69 3.56 -1.95
CA ALA A 72 -7.02 2.23 -1.41
C ALA A 72 -5.84 1.25 -1.52
N SER A 73 -5.03 1.34 -2.58
CA SER A 73 -3.81 0.53 -2.72
C SER A 73 -2.75 0.88 -1.69
N ARG A 74 -2.56 2.17 -1.37
CA ARG A 74 -1.67 2.61 -0.29
C ARG A 74 -2.16 2.16 1.09
N GLU A 75 -3.46 2.08 1.31
CA GLU A 75 -4.03 1.49 2.53
C GLU A 75 -3.70 0.00 2.66
N VAL A 76 -3.69 -0.75 1.55
CA VAL A 76 -3.23 -2.15 1.56
C VAL A 76 -1.76 -2.24 1.95
N LEU A 77 -0.91 -1.36 1.42
CA LEU A 77 0.50 -1.28 1.81
C LEU A 77 0.66 -1.00 3.31
N GLY A 78 -0.01 0.04 3.82
CA GLY A 78 0.03 0.38 5.25
C GLY A 78 -0.41 -0.77 6.14
N LYS A 79 -1.48 -1.49 5.78
CA LYS A 79 -1.94 -2.70 6.48
C LYS A 79 -0.89 -3.82 6.47
N MET A 80 -0.26 -4.10 5.33
CA MET A 80 0.81 -5.10 5.24
C MET A 80 2.01 -4.75 6.13
N MET A 81 2.40 -3.48 6.17
CA MET A 81 3.48 -2.99 7.04
C MET A 81 3.09 -3.13 8.52
N LEU A 82 1.88 -2.74 8.89
CA LEU A 82 1.37 -2.86 10.27
C LEU A 82 1.25 -4.32 10.71
N GLU A 83 0.77 -5.20 9.86
CA GLU A 83 0.73 -6.65 10.13
C GLU A 83 2.12 -7.25 10.33
N SER A 84 3.11 -6.79 9.55
CA SER A 84 4.50 -7.22 9.72
C SER A 84 5.09 -6.72 11.04
N LEU A 85 4.83 -5.46 11.38
CA LEU A 85 5.23 -4.86 12.64
C LEU A 85 4.64 -5.60 13.86
N ASN A 86 3.38 -6.01 13.80
CA ASN A 86 2.70 -6.73 14.87
C ASN A 86 3.24 -8.15 15.12
N LYS A 87 4.02 -8.70 14.20
CA LYS A 87 4.69 -10.01 14.36
C LYS A 87 6.05 -9.91 15.05
N VAL A 88 6.60 -8.70 15.19
CA VAL A 88 7.89 -8.46 15.84
C VAL A 88 7.68 -8.16 17.32
N SER A 89 8.68 -8.51 18.13
CA SER A 89 8.68 -8.22 19.57
C SER A 89 8.47 -6.73 19.85
N LYS A 90 7.64 -6.43 20.85
CA LYS A 90 7.41 -5.06 21.37
C LYS A 90 8.46 -4.65 22.41
N SER A 91 9.57 -5.39 22.53
CA SER A 91 10.68 -5.06 23.43
C SER A 91 11.23 -3.67 23.09
N LYS A 92 11.42 -2.84 24.12
CA LYS A 92 12.04 -1.50 24.02
C LYS A 92 13.57 -1.60 24.07
N THR A 93 14.14 -2.48 23.27
CA THR A 93 15.59 -2.65 23.11
C THR A 93 16.03 -2.20 21.72
N SER A 94 17.29 -1.83 21.58
CA SER A 94 17.92 -1.48 20.30
C SER A 94 17.66 -2.54 19.23
N LYS A 95 17.91 -3.81 19.57
CA LYS A 95 17.62 -4.94 18.68
C LYS A 95 16.15 -5.00 18.27
N GLY A 96 15.23 -4.85 19.21
CA GLY A 96 13.79 -4.86 18.93
C GLY A 96 13.36 -3.74 17.97
N ALA A 97 13.91 -2.52 18.14
CA ALA A 97 13.66 -1.39 17.25
C ALA A 97 14.21 -1.63 15.84
N ILE A 98 15.43 -2.18 15.73
CA ILE A 98 16.02 -2.55 14.44
C ILE A 98 15.18 -3.62 13.75
N ASP A 99 14.75 -4.66 14.47
CA ASP A 99 13.90 -5.72 13.92
C ASP A 99 12.57 -5.17 13.40
N ARG A 100 11.93 -4.22 14.11
CA ARG A 100 10.71 -3.52 13.66
C ARG A 100 10.94 -2.68 12.43
N PHE A 101 12.02 -1.91 12.38
CA PHE A 101 12.39 -1.13 11.20
C PHE A 101 12.61 -2.01 9.96
N LEU A 102 13.31 -3.12 10.12
CA LEU A 102 13.50 -4.10 9.05
C LEU A 102 12.19 -4.77 8.63
N ALA A 103 11.28 -5.02 9.55
CA ALA A 103 9.99 -5.63 9.27
C ALA A 103 9.10 -4.75 8.39
N ILE A 104 9.01 -3.43 8.66
CA ILE A 104 8.24 -2.51 7.83
C ILE A 104 8.87 -2.33 6.45
N GLY A 105 10.19 -2.19 6.36
CA GLY A 105 10.89 -2.11 5.07
C GLY A 105 10.73 -3.40 4.24
N GLY A 106 10.81 -4.55 4.93
CA GLY A 106 10.57 -5.86 4.31
C GLY A 106 9.16 -6.03 3.77
N ALA A 107 8.14 -5.56 4.50
CA ALA A 107 6.74 -5.60 4.07
C ALA A 107 6.48 -4.66 2.88
N TYR A 108 7.14 -3.49 2.86
CA TYR A 108 7.08 -2.57 1.73
C TYR A 108 7.59 -3.24 0.44
N ILE A 109 8.75 -3.87 0.50
CA ILE A 109 9.32 -4.61 -0.65
C ILE A 109 8.39 -5.77 -1.06
N ASP A 110 7.85 -6.51 -0.09
CA ASP A 110 6.91 -7.61 -0.35
C ASP A 110 5.64 -7.13 -1.04
N PHE A 111 5.18 -5.91 -0.80
CA PHE A 111 4.06 -5.33 -1.53
C PHE A 111 4.38 -5.20 -3.03
N GLY A 112 5.55 -4.65 -3.38
CA GLY A 112 6.00 -4.60 -4.78
C GLY A 112 6.11 -5.97 -5.44
N ILE A 113 6.67 -6.95 -4.72
CA ILE A 113 6.86 -8.32 -5.24
C ILE A 113 5.53 -9.06 -5.41
N LYS A 114 4.67 -9.03 -4.39
CA LYS A 114 3.47 -9.90 -4.32
C LYS A 114 2.22 -9.24 -4.92
N LYS A 115 2.22 -7.90 -5.02
CA LYS A 115 1.09 -7.08 -5.47
C LYS A 115 1.54 -6.02 -6.47
N SER A 116 2.33 -6.45 -7.47
CA SER A 116 2.96 -5.56 -8.46
C SER A 116 1.97 -4.60 -9.14
N ASN A 117 0.79 -5.08 -9.53
CA ASN A 117 -0.26 -4.25 -10.12
C ASN A 117 -0.78 -3.18 -9.15
N LEU A 118 -0.89 -3.51 -7.86
CA LEU A 118 -1.29 -2.54 -6.83
C LEU A 118 -0.14 -1.58 -6.52
N TYR A 119 1.11 -2.05 -6.56
CA TYR A 119 2.26 -1.17 -6.41
C TYR A 119 2.31 -0.11 -7.51
N GLU A 120 2.07 -0.49 -8.77
CA GLU A 120 2.04 0.43 -9.89
C GLU A 120 1.01 1.55 -9.68
N ILE A 121 -0.25 1.22 -9.36
CA ILE A 121 -1.28 2.24 -9.17
C ILE A 121 -1.08 3.06 -7.89
N ALA A 122 -0.52 2.48 -6.82
CA ALA A 122 -0.32 3.17 -5.54
C ALA A 122 0.49 4.46 -5.69
N PHE A 123 1.41 4.51 -6.67
CA PHE A 123 2.37 5.59 -6.84
C PHE A 123 2.20 6.36 -8.16
N ILE A 124 1.07 6.22 -8.85
CA ILE A 124 0.81 6.91 -10.13
C ILE A 124 0.45 8.39 -9.94
N CYS A 125 -0.10 8.77 -8.78
CA CYS A 125 -0.56 10.12 -8.49
C CYS A 125 -0.04 10.55 -7.11
N PHE A 126 0.99 11.43 -7.07
CA PHE A 126 1.53 11.92 -5.80
C PHE A 126 0.88 13.21 -5.31
N ASP A 127 0.38 14.05 -6.22
CA ASP A 127 0.00 15.44 -5.95
C ASP A 127 -1.51 15.68 -5.80
N SER A 128 -2.32 14.62 -5.63
CA SER A 128 -3.76 14.83 -5.46
C SER A 128 -4.09 15.17 -4.00
N PRO A 129 -4.74 16.31 -3.71
CA PRO A 129 -5.18 16.66 -2.36
C PRO A 129 -6.21 15.67 -1.78
N GLU A 130 -6.84 14.87 -2.64
CA GLU A 130 -7.76 13.80 -2.22
C GLU A 130 -7.06 12.59 -1.62
N LEU A 131 -5.73 12.56 -1.69
CA LEU A 131 -4.90 11.46 -1.20
C LEU A 131 -4.46 11.68 0.26
N GLU A 132 -5.31 12.25 1.09
CA GLU A 132 -5.02 12.31 2.53
C GLU A 132 -4.71 10.89 3.06
N PRO A 133 -3.57 10.72 3.73
CA PRO A 133 -3.16 9.41 4.21
C PRO A 133 -4.14 8.93 5.27
N THR A 134 -4.59 7.68 5.14
CA THR A 134 -5.22 6.99 6.27
C THR A 134 -4.17 6.71 7.33
N SER A 135 -4.41 7.11 8.56
CA SER A 135 -3.48 6.87 9.68
C SER A 135 -3.65 5.44 10.24
N PRO A 136 -2.54 4.72 10.51
CA PRO A 136 -1.17 5.08 10.16
C PRO A 136 -0.85 4.80 8.70
N SER A 137 -0.36 5.79 7.98
CA SER A 137 0.15 5.62 6.62
C SER A 137 1.50 4.88 6.63
N SER A 138 1.93 4.42 5.44
CA SER A 138 3.28 3.84 5.30
C SER A 138 4.39 4.83 5.69
N TRP A 139 4.15 6.13 5.48
CA TRP A 139 5.05 7.20 5.90
C TRP A 139 5.09 7.36 7.42
N ASP A 140 3.93 7.36 8.10
CA ASP A 140 3.86 7.42 9.57
C ASP A 140 4.60 6.24 10.20
N LEU A 141 4.43 5.03 9.65
CA LEU A 141 5.13 3.85 10.15
C LEU A 141 6.66 3.98 10.01
N LEU A 142 7.14 4.53 8.88
CA LEU A 142 8.55 4.81 8.68
C LEU A 142 9.05 5.85 9.70
N MET A 143 8.38 7.00 9.81
CA MET A 143 8.78 8.08 10.71
C MET A 143 8.80 7.64 12.17
N ASN A 144 7.75 6.93 12.61
CA ASN A 144 7.68 6.41 13.98
C ASN A 144 8.84 5.43 14.27
N SER A 145 9.19 4.58 13.31
CA SER A 145 10.28 3.62 13.47
C SER A 145 11.66 4.29 13.50
N LEU A 146 11.89 5.33 12.69
CA LEU A 146 13.13 6.11 12.70
C LEU A 146 13.28 6.92 13.99
N ASN A 147 12.19 7.51 14.49
CA ASN A 147 12.19 8.20 15.78
C ASN A 147 12.50 7.26 16.94
N GLU A 148 11.91 6.06 16.95
CA GLU A 148 12.22 5.02 17.95
C GLU A 148 13.70 4.64 17.94
N LEU A 149 14.30 4.46 16.74
CA LEU A 149 15.74 4.17 16.63
C LEU A 149 16.61 5.32 17.15
N ASN A 150 16.20 6.56 16.93
CA ASN A 150 16.89 7.73 17.45
C ASN A 150 16.78 7.83 18.98
N GLU A 151 15.57 7.69 19.54
CA GLU A 151 15.33 7.71 21.00
C GLU A 151 16.14 6.65 21.76
N LEU A 152 16.39 5.50 21.12
CA LEU A 152 17.21 4.42 21.68
C LEU A 152 18.73 4.59 21.40
N GLY A 153 19.14 5.70 20.78
CA GLY A 153 20.53 5.97 20.44
C GLY A 153 21.09 5.13 19.28
N CYS A 154 20.25 4.33 18.59
CA CYS A 154 20.67 3.52 17.44
C CYS A 154 20.92 4.36 16.19
N LEU A 155 20.26 5.51 16.08
CA LEU A 155 20.33 6.46 14.97
C LEU A 155 20.67 7.84 15.51
N SER A 156 21.72 8.48 14.99
CA SER A 156 22.11 9.83 15.41
C SER A 156 21.14 10.91 14.91
N ASP A 157 21.02 12.05 15.64
CA ASP A 157 20.23 13.20 15.20
C ASP A 157 20.66 13.74 13.84
N LYS A 158 21.95 13.65 13.53
CA LYS A 158 22.50 14.04 12.22
C LYS A 158 21.90 13.19 11.12
N ASN A 159 21.93 11.87 11.30
CA ASN A 159 21.46 10.92 10.29
C ASN A 159 19.93 10.87 10.23
N LEU A 160 19.21 11.12 11.32
CA LEU A 160 17.74 11.18 11.35
C LEU A 160 17.18 12.16 10.32
N LYS A 161 17.85 13.28 10.06
CA LYS A 161 17.41 14.31 9.09
C LYS A 161 17.32 13.79 7.66
N THR A 162 18.17 12.85 7.28
CA THR A 162 18.25 12.29 5.92
C THR A 162 17.70 10.87 5.84
N ALA A 163 17.50 10.22 7.00
CA ALA A 163 17.08 8.83 7.09
C ALA A 163 15.77 8.51 6.34
N PRO A 164 14.71 9.35 6.43
CA PRO A 164 13.47 9.05 5.71
C PRO A 164 13.68 8.96 4.20
N THR A 165 14.41 9.93 3.63
CA THR A 165 14.70 9.95 2.19
C THR A 165 15.54 8.77 1.76
N ILE A 166 16.62 8.45 2.50
CA ILE A 166 17.52 7.33 2.17
C ILE A 166 16.77 6.01 2.26
N ALA A 167 16.11 5.74 3.40
CA ALA A 167 15.38 4.50 3.62
C ALA A 167 14.28 4.29 2.58
N TRP A 168 13.48 5.33 2.34
CA TRP A 168 12.39 5.24 1.38
C TRP A 168 12.92 5.04 -0.05
N SER A 169 13.89 5.84 -0.50
CA SER A 169 14.44 5.72 -1.86
C SER A 169 15.00 4.33 -2.15
N MET A 170 15.74 3.74 -1.21
CA MET A 170 16.32 2.40 -1.39
C MET A 170 15.24 1.32 -1.46
N VAL A 171 14.29 1.35 -0.52
CA VAL A 171 13.22 0.35 -0.43
C VAL A 171 12.23 0.48 -1.59
N HIS A 172 11.84 1.72 -1.92
CA HIS A 172 10.93 2.01 -3.03
C HIS A 172 11.56 1.66 -4.38
N GLY A 173 12.81 2.07 -4.60
CA GLY A 173 13.51 1.74 -5.85
C GLY A 173 13.61 0.23 -6.07
N PHE A 174 14.00 -0.53 -5.05
CA PHE A 174 14.07 -1.99 -5.16
C PHE A 174 12.67 -2.63 -5.35
N ALA A 175 11.66 -2.17 -4.60
CA ALA A 175 10.29 -2.65 -4.76
C ALA A 175 9.75 -2.41 -6.19
N GLY A 176 10.07 -1.26 -6.79
CA GLY A 176 9.72 -0.93 -8.17
C GLY A 176 10.40 -1.84 -9.20
N LEU A 177 11.71 -2.09 -9.04
CA LEU A 177 12.43 -3.05 -9.88
C LEU A 177 11.85 -4.47 -9.76
N ALA A 178 11.53 -4.89 -8.55
CA ALA A 178 10.93 -6.20 -8.29
C ALA A 178 9.52 -6.30 -8.89
N ALA A 179 8.70 -5.26 -8.78
CA ALA A 179 7.36 -5.21 -9.38
C ALA A 179 7.39 -5.35 -10.91
N GLN A 180 8.46 -4.85 -11.54
CA GLN A 180 8.70 -4.96 -12.99
C GLN A 180 9.38 -6.27 -13.42
N GLY A 181 9.68 -7.17 -12.47
CA GLY A 181 10.39 -8.42 -12.76
C GLY A 181 11.87 -8.24 -13.07
N ALA A 182 12.47 -7.08 -12.78
CA ALA A 182 13.86 -6.75 -13.11
C ALA A 182 14.89 -7.28 -12.08
N THR A 183 14.46 -8.03 -11.07
CA THR A 183 15.32 -8.51 -9.97
C THR A 183 15.71 -9.99 -10.08
N GLY A 184 15.47 -10.61 -11.22
CA GLY A 184 15.76 -12.02 -11.47
C GLY A 184 14.66 -12.96 -10.98
N ASN A 185 15.02 -14.23 -10.75
CA ASN A 185 14.07 -15.23 -10.23
C ASN A 185 13.72 -15.01 -8.75
N SER A 186 12.76 -15.76 -8.22
CA SER A 186 12.26 -15.58 -6.85
C SER A 186 13.36 -15.69 -5.79
N GLY A 187 14.35 -16.57 -5.97
CA GLY A 187 15.46 -16.75 -5.04
C GLY A 187 16.41 -15.56 -5.05
N GLU A 188 16.75 -15.06 -6.24
CA GLU A 188 17.60 -13.87 -6.43
C GLU A 188 16.93 -12.62 -5.87
N THR A 189 15.64 -12.44 -6.12
CA THR A 189 14.84 -11.33 -5.57
C THR A 189 14.84 -11.36 -4.04
N LEU A 190 14.67 -12.52 -3.43
CA LEU A 190 14.68 -12.67 -1.97
C LEU A 190 16.05 -12.39 -1.36
N ALA A 191 17.13 -12.85 -2.00
CA ALA A 191 18.50 -12.56 -1.60
C ALA A 191 18.81 -11.06 -1.68
N SER A 192 18.43 -10.42 -2.79
CA SER A 192 18.61 -8.98 -3.03
C SER A 192 17.80 -8.12 -2.05
N LYS A 193 16.57 -8.54 -1.70
CA LYS A 193 15.77 -7.90 -0.64
C LYS A 193 16.55 -7.82 0.68
N LYS A 194 17.18 -8.93 1.10
CA LYS A 194 18.00 -8.94 2.32
C LYS A 194 19.18 -7.99 2.24
N VAL A 195 19.86 -7.96 1.09
CA VAL A 195 20.98 -7.04 0.86
C VAL A 195 20.52 -5.59 0.95
N VAL A 196 19.40 -5.21 0.32
CA VAL A 196 18.86 -3.84 0.37
C VAL A 196 18.55 -3.43 1.81
N LEU A 197 17.85 -4.25 2.56
CA LEU A 197 17.49 -3.95 3.96
C LEU A 197 18.74 -3.76 4.84
N GLN A 198 19.76 -4.61 4.68
CA GLN A 198 21.02 -4.45 5.39
C GLN A 198 21.80 -3.22 4.94
N SER A 199 21.73 -2.87 3.66
CA SER A 199 22.38 -1.67 3.14
C SER A 199 21.74 -0.39 3.68
N VAL A 200 20.41 -0.37 3.88
CA VAL A 200 19.73 0.76 4.55
C VAL A 200 20.32 0.96 5.95
N LEU A 201 20.46 -0.09 6.77
CA LEU A 201 21.06 0.01 8.10
C LEU A 201 22.49 0.59 8.05
N LYS A 202 23.29 0.11 7.12
CA LYS A 202 24.68 0.60 6.92
C LYS A 202 24.72 2.06 6.48
N CYS A 203 23.90 2.45 5.51
CA CYS A 203 23.88 3.83 5.01
C CYS A 203 23.41 4.82 6.08
N LEU A 204 22.53 4.41 6.98
CA LEU A 204 22.04 5.21 8.09
C LEU A 204 22.94 5.10 9.34
N GLU A 205 23.99 4.28 9.31
CA GLU A 205 24.89 4.00 10.43
C GLU A 205 24.13 3.52 11.67
N ILE A 206 23.02 2.76 11.46
CA ILE A 206 22.23 2.21 12.55
C ILE A 206 23.06 1.13 13.27
N LYS A 207 23.21 1.28 14.59
CA LYS A 207 23.98 0.38 15.45
C LYS A 207 23.11 -0.20 16.55
N ASP A 208 23.35 -1.45 16.87
CA ASP A 208 22.83 -2.04 18.10
C ASP A 208 23.65 -1.49 19.28
N THR A 209 22.98 -0.75 20.15
CA THR A 209 23.59 -0.18 21.35
C THR A 209 23.29 -1.12 22.52
N LEU A 210 24.07 -2.18 22.63
CA LEU A 210 24.05 -3.09 23.78
C LEU A 210 24.56 -2.40 25.05
#